data_2286c3f9f66b474b2ee9f3c6f9347984
#
_entry.id   2286c3f9f66b474b2ee9f3c6f9347984
#
_cell.length_a   1.000
_cell.length_b   1.000
_cell.length_c   1.000
_cell.angle_alpha   90.00
_cell.angle_beta   90.00
_cell.angle_gamma   90.00
#
_symmetry.space_group_name_H-M   'P 1'
#
loop_
_entity.id
_entity.type
_entity.pdbx_description
1 polymer ?
#
loop_
_entity_poly.entity_id
_entity_poly.type
_entity_poly.pdbx_seq_one_letter_code
_entity_poly.pdbx_strand_id
1 'polypeptide(L)'
;MKLKSLPRQLGYILGAQWTRDLSWTIFTILLARRSPEMLGQIAVALSCGYLVKTVSDVGLNDFLLSTFARREERPRTLLGEVTGLKTCFMMLALIVTWFVTGWLGYSFELRLIVLFIATGFGLDGVTDSFFALCQARGRQDVEMRIRVPSALLGIGYGIVCVVAGAPLIFIALYKLIESVLCTGFAFRALGRNPFVGFGYDNVRDLAVKMKSGFIFTILAACALFYNKIN
;
A
#
# COMPACT_ATOMS: atom_id res chain seq x y z
N MET A 1 24.90 6.20 -15.85
CA MET A 1 23.70 5.39 -16.06
C MET A 1 23.73 4.83 -17.48
N LYS A 2 23.76 3.50 -17.70
CA LYS A 2 23.88 2.94 -19.07
C LYS A 2 22.52 3.01 -19.74
N LEU A 3 22.34 3.88 -20.72
CA LEU A 3 21.11 4.09 -21.54
C LEU A 3 20.53 2.77 -22.11
N LYS A 4 21.35 1.74 -22.31
CA LYS A 4 20.93 0.42 -22.83
C LYS A 4 20.02 -0.40 -21.88
N SER A 5 19.94 -0.04 -20.58
CA SER A 5 19.10 -0.76 -19.60
C SER A 5 17.69 -0.17 -19.47
N LEU A 6 17.45 1.03 -19.99
CA LEU A 6 16.18 1.76 -19.84
C LEU A 6 14.99 1.03 -20.49
N PRO A 7 15.05 0.60 -21.77
CA PRO A 7 13.92 -0.07 -22.42
C PRO A 7 13.56 -1.41 -21.76
N ARG A 8 14.58 -2.14 -21.26
CA ARG A 8 14.36 -3.40 -20.54
C ARG A 8 13.67 -3.17 -19.20
N GLN A 9 14.04 -2.12 -18.46
CA GLN A 9 13.41 -1.76 -17.19
C GLN A 9 11.96 -1.31 -17.39
N LEU A 10 11.69 -0.48 -18.42
CA LEU A 10 10.35 -0.06 -18.81
C LEU A 10 9.47 -1.27 -19.19
N GLY A 11 9.99 -2.21 -19.97
CA GLY A 11 9.27 -3.43 -20.34
C GLY A 11 8.87 -4.27 -19.13
N TYR A 12 9.75 -4.39 -18.12
CA TYR A 12 9.41 -5.08 -16.88
C TYR A 12 8.31 -4.34 -16.10
N ILE A 13 8.41 -3.01 -15.95
CA ILE A 13 7.42 -2.21 -15.22
C ILE A 13 6.04 -2.32 -15.89
N LEU A 14 5.98 -2.10 -17.20
CA LEU A 14 4.74 -2.20 -17.96
C LEU A 14 4.14 -3.60 -17.90
N GLY A 15 4.94 -4.65 -18.12
CA GLY A 15 4.47 -6.02 -18.08
C GLY A 15 3.89 -6.39 -16.71
N ALA A 16 4.54 -5.97 -15.62
CA ALA A 16 4.05 -6.21 -14.27
C ALA A 16 2.75 -5.46 -13.98
N GLN A 17 2.68 -4.19 -14.38
CA GLN A 17 1.47 -3.39 -14.21
C GLN A 17 0.30 -4.02 -14.98
N TRP A 18 0.50 -4.36 -16.24
CA TRP A 18 -0.54 -4.99 -17.07
C TRP A 18 -1.00 -6.34 -16.52
N THR A 19 -0.08 -7.16 -16.04
CA THR A 19 -0.44 -8.45 -15.42
C THR A 19 -1.33 -8.25 -14.20
N ARG A 20 -1.00 -7.29 -13.35
CA ARG A 20 -1.80 -6.96 -12.18
C ARG A 20 -3.17 -6.41 -12.58
N ASP A 21 -3.20 -5.44 -13.50
CA ASP A 21 -4.44 -4.77 -13.91
C ASP A 21 -5.39 -5.74 -14.63
N LEU A 22 -4.85 -6.65 -15.46
CA LEU A 22 -5.63 -7.70 -16.11
C LEU A 22 -6.22 -8.68 -15.09
N SER A 23 -5.41 -9.14 -14.14
CA SER A 23 -5.87 -10.03 -13.07
C SER A 23 -6.95 -9.38 -12.22
N TRP A 24 -6.78 -8.09 -11.89
CA TRP A 24 -7.77 -7.30 -11.19
C TRP A 24 -9.07 -7.15 -11.98
N THR A 25 -8.98 -6.88 -13.27
CA THR A 25 -10.15 -6.78 -14.17
C THR A 25 -10.93 -8.10 -14.22
N ILE A 26 -10.23 -9.23 -14.35
CA ILE A 26 -10.88 -10.55 -14.32
C ILE A 26 -11.61 -10.78 -12.99
N PHE A 27 -10.95 -10.51 -11.87
CA PHE A 27 -11.54 -10.62 -10.53
C PHE A 27 -12.80 -9.76 -10.39
N THR A 28 -12.74 -8.50 -10.83
CA THR A 28 -13.86 -7.54 -10.76
C THR A 28 -15.03 -8.00 -11.62
N ILE A 29 -14.78 -8.49 -12.84
CA ILE A 29 -15.84 -9.03 -13.73
C ILE A 29 -16.51 -10.26 -13.11
N LEU A 30 -15.74 -11.18 -12.55
CA LEU A 30 -16.28 -12.37 -11.90
C LEU A 30 -17.12 -12.01 -10.68
N LEU A 31 -16.66 -11.07 -9.87
CA LEU A 31 -17.38 -10.59 -8.70
C LEU A 31 -18.69 -9.87 -9.09
N ALA A 32 -18.64 -9.00 -10.13
CA ALA A 32 -19.81 -8.31 -10.66
C ALA A 32 -20.89 -9.27 -11.20
N ARG A 33 -20.43 -10.34 -11.89
CA ARG A 33 -21.34 -11.38 -12.41
C ARG A 33 -22.02 -12.18 -11.32
N ARG A 34 -21.32 -12.36 -10.18
CA ARG A 34 -21.87 -13.09 -9.04
C ARG A 34 -22.89 -12.26 -8.28
N SER A 35 -22.56 -11.02 -7.92
CA SER A 35 -23.44 -10.07 -7.22
C SER A 35 -22.91 -8.64 -7.37
N PRO A 36 -23.67 -7.74 -8.02
CA PRO A 36 -23.34 -6.32 -8.07
C PRO A 36 -23.25 -5.67 -6.69
N GLU A 37 -24.05 -6.16 -5.72
CA GLU A 37 -24.04 -5.67 -4.34
C GLU A 37 -22.70 -5.96 -3.65
N MET A 38 -22.16 -7.19 -3.80
CA MET A 38 -20.85 -7.55 -3.27
C MET A 38 -19.75 -6.68 -3.88
N LEU A 39 -19.85 -6.37 -5.17
CA LEU A 39 -18.92 -5.47 -5.83
C LEU A 39 -18.98 -4.06 -5.23
N GLY A 40 -20.20 -3.54 -4.95
CA GLY A 40 -20.38 -2.25 -4.29
C GLY A 40 -19.76 -2.22 -2.90
N GLN A 41 -19.95 -3.27 -2.10
CA GLN A 41 -19.35 -3.38 -0.77
C GLN A 41 -17.82 -3.42 -0.82
N ILE A 42 -17.23 -4.15 -1.76
CA ILE A 42 -15.77 -4.16 -1.99
C ILE A 42 -15.28 -2.78 -2.45
N ALA A 43 -16.00 -2.09 -3.32
CA ALA A 43 -15.64 -0.75 -3.78
C ALA A 43 -15.60 0.28 -2.63
N VAL A 44 -16.57 0.23 -1.72
CA VAL A 44 -16.56 1.04 -0.48
C VAL A 44 -15.34 0.70 0.37
N ALA A 45 -15.09 -0.58 0.60
CA ALA A 45 -13.96 -1.02 1.40
C ALA A 45 -12.60 -0.63 0.79
N LEU A 46 -12.45 -0.71 -0.53
CA LEU A 46 -11.27 -0.22 -1.25
C LEU A 46 -11.08 1.29 -1.08
N SER A 47 -12.15 2.08 -1.18
CA SER A 47 -12.09 3.52 -0.99
C SER A 47 -11.61 3.89 0.42
N CYS A 48 -12.14 3.23 1.46
CA CYS A 48 -11.64 3.36 2.84
C CYS A 48 -10.17 2.93 2.97
N GLY A 49 -9.78 1.83 2.31
CA GLY A 49 -8.40 1.36 2.30
C GLY A 49 -7.43 2.36 1.67
N TYR A 50 -7.80 2.98 0.56
CA TYR A 50 -7.00 4.05 -0.06
C TYR A 50 -6.86 5.26 0.86
N LEU A 51 -7.90 5.64 1.59
CA LEU A 51 -7.82 6.72 2.59
C LEU A 51 -6.83 6.37 3.70
N VAL A 52 -6.91 5.15 4.25
CA VAL A 52 -5.96 4.67 5.27
C VAL A 52 -4.53 4.71 4.74
N LYS A 53 -4.28 4.22 3.51
CA LYS A 53 -2.96 4.28 2.88
C LYS A 53 -2.45 5.72 2.76
N THR A 54 -3.29 6.63 2.27
CA THR A 54 -2.93 8.04 2.06
C THR A 54 -2.63 8.74 3.38
N VAL A 55 -3.46 8.52 4.40
CA VAL A 55 -3.23 9.07 5.75
C VAL A 55 -1.97 8.50 6.38
N SER A 56 -1.68 7.22 6.16
CA SER A 56 -0.45 6.58 6.68
C SER A 56 0.81 7.09 6.00
N ASP A 57 0.72 7.50 4.73
CA ASP A 57 1.89 7.94 3.95
C ASP A 57 2.28 9.39 4.21
N VAL A 58 1.33 10.31 4.28
CA VAL A 58 1.53 11.77 4.56
C VAL A 58 2.77 12.36 3.85
N GLY A 59 3.05 11.92 2.59
CA GLY A 59 4.22 12.38 1.81
C GLY A 59 5.57 11.79 2.28
N LEU A 60 5.56 10.83 3.19
CA LEU A 60 6.76 10.18 3.71
C LEU A 60 7.55 9.41 2.63
N ASN A 61 6.87 8.88 1.61
CA ASN A 61 7.54 8.21 0.50
C ASN A 61 8.34 9.18 -0.36
N ASP A 62 7.78 10.34 -0.69
CA ASP A 62 8.46 11.36 -1.49
C ASP A 62 9.65 11.95 -0.72
N PHE A 63 9.48 12.15 0.59
CA PHE A 63 10.57 12.55 1.48
C PHE A 63 11.70 11.51 1.48
N LEU A 64 11.39 10.21 1.65
CA LEU A 64 12.39 9.13 1.59
C LEU A 64 13.10 9.09 0.23
N LEU A 65 12.34 9.15 -0.85
CA LEU A 65 12.89 9.07 -2.20
C LEU A 65 13.85 10.23 -2.47
N SER A 66 13.47 11.46 -2.09
CA SER A 66 14.30 12.65 -2.26
C SER A 66 15.56 12.60 -1.39
N THR A 67 15.46 12.13 -0.15
CA THR A 67 16.59 12.02 0.79
C THR A 67 17.56 10.93 0.36
N PHE A 68 17.05 9.76 -0.05
CA PHE A 68 17.90 8.68 -0.56
C PHE A 68 18.59 9.04 -1.88
N ALA A 69 17.94 9.83 -2.74
CA ALA A 69 18.55 10.33 -3.97
C ALA A 69 19.73 11.28 -3.71
N ARG A 70 19.70 12.04 -2.60
CA ARG A 70 20.78 12.94 -2.17
C ARG A 70 21.97 12.24 -1.51
N ARG A 71 21.94 10.90 -1.36
CA ARG A 71 22.99 10.06 -0.75
C ARG A 71 23.34 10.45 0.69
N GLU A 72 22.36 10.81 1.51
CA GLU A 72 22.58 11.06 2.93
C GLU A 72 23.10 9.82 3.67
N GLU A 73 23.94 10.03 4.69
CA GLU A 73 24.86 9.02 5.27
C GLU A 73 24.18 7.87 6.06
N ARG A 74 22.88 7.93 6.38
CA ARG A 74 22.20 6.90 7.22
C ARG A 74 20.85 6.41 6.66
N PRO A 75 20.83 5.79 5.47
CA PRO A 75 19.57 5.41 4.82
C PRO A 75 18.76 4.35 5.60
N ARG A 76 19.43 3.54 6.43
CA ARG A 76 18.75 2.45 7.18
C ARG A 76 18.04 2.95 8.44
N THR A 77 18.65 3.87 9.18
CA THR A 77 18.05 4.48 10.37
C THR A 77 16.84 5.28 9.97
N LEU A 78 16.97 6.12 8.94
CA LEU A 78 15.87 6.89 8.39
C LEU A 78 14.72 6.00 7.88
N LEU A 79 15.03 4.88 7.21
CA LEU A 79 14.02 3.91 6.79
C LEU A 79 13.25 3.36 7.98
N GLY A 80 13.93 3.01 9.07
CA GLY A 80 13.30 2.49 10.30
C GLY A 80 12.41 3.52 10.99
N GLU A 81 12.86 4.77 11.08
CA GLU A 81 12.10 5.89 11.66
C GLU A 81 10.81 6.13 10.86
N VAL A 82 10.91 6.24 9.53
CA VAL A 82 9.75 6.47 8.66
C VAL A 82 8.80 5.28 8.67
N THR A 83 9.32 4.05 8.61
CA THR A 83 8.50 2.84 8.68
C THR A 83 7.73 2.75 9.99
N GLY A 84 8.39 3.06 11.11
CA GLY A 84 7.73 3.11 12.43
C GLY A 84 6.64 4.17 12.49
N LEU A 85 6.92 5.39 12.02
CA LEU A 85 5.93 6.48 11.99
C LEU A 85 4.72 6.14 11.12
N LYS A 86 4.94 5.56 9.92
CA LYS A 86 3.85 5.08 9.06
C LYS A 86 3.00 4.02 9.74
N THR A 87 3.63 3.10 10.46
CA THR A 87 2.91 2.07 11.21
C THR A 87 2.02 2.69 12.29
N CYS A 88 2.50 3.69 13.02
CA CYS A 88 1.69 4.43 13.98
C CYS A 88 0.50 5.14 13.32
N PHE A 89 0.72 5.84 12.21
CA PHE A 89 -0.36 6.49 11.46
C PHE A 89 -1.35 5.49 10.87
N MET A 90 -0.88 4.35 10.37
CA MET A 90 -1.72 3.26 9.91
C MET A 90 -2.64 2.76 11.02
N MET A 91 -2.11 2.50 12.22
CA MET A 91 -2.91 2.02 13.35
C MET A 91 -3.95 3.05 13.76
N LEU A 92 -3.56 4.34 13.84
CA LEU A 92 -4.52 5.41 14.13
C LEU A 92 -5.61 5.51 13.06
N ALA A 93 -5.24 5.46 11.78
CA ALA A 93 -6.20 5.51 10.68
C ALA A 93 -7.17 4.31 10.69
N LEU A 94 -6.70 3.10 11.02
CA LEU A 94 -7.56 1.92 11.19
C LEU A 94 -8.56 2.08 12.33
N ILE A 95 -8.11 2.62 13.49
CA ILE A 95 -9.00 2.91 14.62
C ILE A 95 -10.07 3.91 14.21
N VAL A 96 -9.68 5.02 13.57
CA VAL A 96 -10.63 6.03 13.09
C VAL A 96 -11.61 5.42 12.08
N THR A 97 -11.12 4.63 11.12
CA THR A 97 -11.98 3.96 10.12
C THR A 97 -13.00 3.04 10.79
N TRP A 98 -12.60 2.29 11.82
CA TRP A 98 -13.51 1.44 12.59
C TRP A 98 -14.64 2.23 13.26
N PHE A 99 -14.33 3.36 13.88
CA PHE A 99 -15.34 4.21 14.51
C PHE A 99 -16.23 4.92 13.49
N VAL A 100 -15.65 5.46 12.42
CA VAL A 100 -16.41 6.16 11.37
C VAL A 100 -17.39 5.21 10.67
N THR A 101 -16.96 3.99 10.31
CA THR A 101 -17.86 3.00 9.69
C THR A 101 -18.95 2.53 10.64
N GLY A 102 -18.70 2.50 11.96
CA GLY A 102 -19.73 2.26 12.97
C GLY A 102 -20.74 3.40 13.07
N TRP A 103 -20.25 4.64 13.04
CA TRP A 103 -21.12 5.83 13.07
C TRP A 103 -21.98 5.99 11.83
N LEU A 104 -21.47 5.58 10.65
CA LEU A 104 -22.21 5.53 9.40
C LEU A 104 -23.29 4.41 9.36
N GLY A 105 -23.42 3.60 10.40
CA GLY A 105 -24.40 2.54 10.48
C GLY A 105 -24.11 1.31 9.64
N TYR A 106 -22.84 1.10 9.23
CA TYR A 106 -22.48 -0.11 8.47
C TYR A 106 -22.64 -1.37 9.32
N SER A 107 -23.12 -2.45 8.68
CA SER A 107 -23.24 -3.75 9.34
C SER A 107 -21.88 -4.23 9.86
N PHE A 108 -21.88 -5.05 10.90
CA PHE A 108 -20.65 -5.58 11.50
C PHE A 108 -19.79 -6.33 10.47
N GLU A 109 -20.43 -7.08 9.57
CA GLU A 109 -19.73 -7.80 8.50
C GLU A 109 -19.03 -6.84 7.54
N LEU A 110 -19.72 -5.78 7.07
CA LEU A 110 -19.11 -4.78 6.19
C LEU A 110 -17.95 -4.04 6.88
N ARG A 111 -18.08 -3.75 8.17
CA ARG A 111 -16.98 -3.14 8.95
C ARG A 111 -15.74 -4.04 9.00
N LEU A 112 -15.90 -5.35 9.15
CA LEU A 112 -14.78 -6.30 9.10
C LEU A 112 -14.15 -6.36 7.71
N ILE A 113 -14.95 -6.36 6.64
CA ILE A 113 -14.47 -6.31 5.26
C ILE A 113 -13.64 -5.06 5.02
N VAL A 114 -14.15 -3.89 5.46
CA VAL A 114 -13.42 -2.63 5.39
C VAL A 114 -12.11 -2.70 6.16
N LEU A 115 -12.11 -3.26 7.37
CA LEU A 115 -10.92 -3.37 8.21
C LEU A 115 -9.85 -4.27 7.56
N PHE A 116 -10.22 -5.42 7.00
CA PHE A 116 -9.27 -6.31 6.32
C PHE A 116 -8.62 -5.66 5.10
N ILE A 117 -9.42 -5.02 4.26
CA ILE A 117 -8.93 -4.33 3.07
C ILE A 117 -8.09 -3.12 3.47
N ALA A 118 -8.53 -2.31 4.43
CA ALA A 118 -7.80 -1.14 4.91
C ALA A 118 -6.46 -1.53 5.57
N THR A 119 -6.40 -2.62 6.32
CA THR A 119 -5.15 -3.17 6.87
C THR A 119 -4.19 -3.57 5.74
N GLY A 120 -4.68 -4.22 4.69
CA GLY A 120 -3.88 -4.54 3.52
C GLY A 120 -3.27 -3.28 2.88
N PHE A 121 -4.07 -2.24 2.63
CA PHE A 121 -3.57 -0.98 2.08
C PHE A 121 -2.60 -0.26 3.02
N GLY A 122 -2.82 -0.31 4.33
CA GLY A 122 -1.89 0.23 5.31
C GLY A 122 -0.53 -0.47 5.26
N LEU A 123 -0.52 -1.80 5.18
CA LEU A 123 0.71 -2.60 5.01
C LEU A 123 1.43 -2.28 3.70
N ASP A 124 0.70 -2.05 2.60
CA ASP A 124 1.29 -1.58 1.35
C ASP A 124 2.00 -0.23 1.55
N GLY A 125 1.36 0.72 2.26
CA GLY A 125 1.96 2.02 2.58
C GLY A 125 3.27 1.90 3.37
N VAL A 126 3.35 0.96 4.32
CA VAL A 126 4.57 0.64 5.06
C VAL A 126 5.63 0.03 4.14
N THR A 127 5.24 -0.90 3.27
CA THR A 127 6.15 -1.60 2.34
C THR A 127 6.68 -0.67 1.25
N ASP A 128 5.92 0.35 0.86
CA ASP A 128 6.33 1.38 -0.10
C ASP A 128 7.59 2.12 0.36
N SER A 129 7.83 2.25 1.67
CA SER A 129 9.08 2.83 2.20
C SER A 129 10.32 2.02 1.83
N PHE A 130 10.21 0.69 1.83
CA PHE A 130 11.29 -0.19 1.36
C PHE A 130 11.48 -0.05 -0.16
N PHE A 131 10.42 0.03 -0.92
CA PHE A 131 10.52 0.20 -2.36
C PHE A 131 11.07 1.57 -2.75
N ALA A 132 10.80 2.64 -2.00
CA ALA A 132 11.44 3.93 -2.19
C ALA A 132 12.98 3.83 -2.10
N LEU A 133 13.51 3.04 -1.15
CA LEU A 133 14.94 2.76 -1.06
C LEU A 133 15.46 1.97 -2.28
N CYS A 134 14.72 0.99 -2.76
CA CYS A 134 15.07 0.21 -3.95
C CYS A 134 15.07 1.10 -5.21
N GLN A 135 14.06 1.95 -5.36
CA GLN A 135 13.91 2.89 -6.47
C GLN A 135 15.05 3.92 -6.50
N ALA A 136 15.40 4.53 -5.35
CA ALA A 136 16.51 5.46 -5.23
C ALA A 136 17.88 4.83 -5.62
N ARG A 137 18.02 3.52 -5.44
CA ARG A 137 19.21 2.75 -5.82
C ARG A 137 19.14 2.19 -7.24
N GLY A 138 18.09 2.48 -8.01
CA GLY A 138 17.88 1.94 -9.37
C GLY A 138 17.59 0.44 -9.41
N ARG A 139 17.14 -0.16 -8.28
CA ARG A 139 16.83 -1.59 -8.16
C ARG A 139 15.32 -1.84 -8.19
N GLN A 140 14.65 -1.32 -9.19
CA GLN A 140 13.22 -1.52 -9.43
C GLN A 140 12.88 -2.99 -9.71
N ASP A 141 13.84 -3.78 -10.18
CA ASP A 141 13.71 -5.23 -10.38
C ASP A 141 13.31 -5.98 -9.10
N VAL A 142 13.79 -5.53 -7.94
CA VAL A 142 13.45 -6.13 -6.64
C VAL A 142 11.99 -5.88 -6.29
N GLU A 143 11.51 -4.65 -6.48
CA GLU A 143 10.11 -4.28 -6.24
C GLU A 143 9.18 -5.18 -7.07
N MET A 144 9.46 -5.34 -8.35
CA MET A 144 8.62 -6.12 -9.26
C MET A 144 8.60 -7.61 -8.91
N ARG A 145 9.78 -8.17 -8.57
CA ARG A 145 9.89 -9.58 -8.16
C ARG A 145 9.11 -9.89 -6.88
N ILE A 146 8.81 -8.87 -6.08
CA ILE A 146 8.02 -9.01 -4.85
C ILE A 146 6.55 -8.71 -5.11
N ARG A 147 6.24 -7.58 -5.75
CA ARG A 147 4.84 -7.13 -5.94
C ARG A 147 4.04 -8.05 -6.86
N VAL A 148 4.63 -8.49 -7.98
CA VAL A 148 3.89 -9.27 -8.98
C VAL A 148 3.45 -10.63 -8.42
N PRO A 149 4.33 -11.46 -7.83
CA PRO A 149 3.89 -12.73 -7.26
C PRO A 149 2.89 -12.55 -6.11
N SER A 150 3.10 -11.53 -5.25
CA SER A 150 2.18 -11.26 -4.14
C SER A 150 0.79 -10.88 -4.64
N ALA A 151 0.70 -10.03 -5.67
CA ALA A 151 -0.57 -9.63 -6.27
C ALA A 151 -1.26 -10.81 -6.96
N LEU A 152 -0.52 -11.64 -7.72
CA LEU A 152 -1.08 -12.81 -8.37
C LEU A 152 -1.61 -13.84 -7.37
N LEU A 153 -0.90 -14.06 -6.26
CA LEU A 153 -1.35 -14.98 -5.20
C LEU A 153 -2.58 -14.42 -4.48
N GLY A 154 -2.59 -13.13 -4.13
CA GLY A 154 -3.74 -12.50 -3.48
C GLY A 154 -4.98 -12.48 -4.37
N ILE A 155 -4.86 -11.99 -5.61
CA ILE A 155 -5.97 -11.94 -6.56
C ILE A 155 -6.41 -13.37 -6.94
N GLY A 156 -5.47 -14.30 -7.14
CA GLY A 156 -5.76 -15.72 -7.42
C GLY A 156 -6.59 -16.34 -6.30
N TYR A 157 -6.24 -16.11 -5.03
CA TYR A 157 -7.04 -16.52 -3.90
C TYR A 157 -8.45 -15.91 -3.97
N GLY A 158 -8.57 -14.60 -4.26
CA GLY A 158 -9.87 -13.93 -4.41
C GLY A 158 -10.73 -14.56 -5.51
N ILE A 159 -10.15 -14.86 -6.68
CA ILE A 159 -10.83 -15.53 -7.79
C ILE A 159 -11.32 -16.91 -7.37
N VAL A 160 -10.48 -17.72 -6.71
CA VAL A 160 -10.89 -19.03 -6.20
C VAL A 160 -12.06 -18.93 -5.23
N CYS A 161 -12.04 -17.98 -4.30
CA CYS A 161 -13.15 -17.72 -3.38
C CYS A 161 -14.43 -17.31 -4.10
N VAL A 162 -14.35 -16.45 -5.13
CA VAL A 162 -15.51 -16.06 -5.95
C VAL A 162 -16.10 -17.26 -6.67
N VAL A 163 -15.29 -18.07 -7.32
CA VAL A 163 -15.74 -19.27 -8.08
C VAL A 163 -16.29 -20.33 -7.14
N ALA A 164 -15.69 -20.54 -5.96
CA ALA A 164 -16.15 -21.48 -4.95
C ALA A 164 -17.44 -21.05 -4.22
N GLY A 165 -17.95 -19.84 -4.50
CA GLY A 165 -19.16 -19.37 -3.84
C GLY A 165 -18.97 -18.90 -2.40
N ALA A 166 -17.72 -18.60 -1.97
CA ALA A 166 -17.42 -18.22 -0.60
C ALA A 166 -18.12 -16.91 -0.16
N PRO A 167 -18.43 -16.72 1.14
CA PRO A 167 -18.91 -15.45 1.69
C PRO A 167 -17.97 -14.29 1.39
N LEU A 168 -18.50 -13.07 1.31
CA LEU A 168 -17.77 -11.86 0.93
C LEU A 168 -16.57 -11.57 1.85
N ILE A 169 -16.69 -11.90 3.13
CA ILE A 169 -15.63 -11.72 4.12
C ILE A 169 -14.35 -12.51 3.75
N PHE A 170 -14.50 -13.74 3.22
CA PHE A 170 -13.35 -14.53 2.75
C PHE A 170 -12.79 -13.97 1.44
N ILE A 171 -13.65 -13.49 0.55
CA ILE A 171 -13.20 -12.82 -0.67
C ILE A 171 -12.37 -11.59 -0.32
N ALA A 172 -12.78 -10.78 0.66
CA ALA A 172 -12.09 -9.57 1.09
C ALA A 172 -10.67 -9.82 1.63
N LEU A 173 -10.37 -11.03 2.10
CA LEU A 173 -9.02 -11.40 2.56
C LEU A 173 -7.97 -11.39 1.45
N TYR A 174 -8.37 -11.38 0.15
CA TYR A 174 -7.43 -11.34 -0.97
C TYR A 174 -6.42 -10.20 -0.82
N LYS A 175 -6.90 -9.01 -0.40
CA LYS A 175 -6.05 -7.82 -0.26
C LYS A 175 -5.10 -7.93 0.92
N LEU A 176 -5.57 -8.48 2.03
CA LEU A 176 -4.74 -8.72 3.21
C LEU A 176 -3.64 -9.75 2.90
N ILE A 177 -3.98 -10.85 2.23
CA ILE A 177 -3.02 -11.89 1.80
C ILE A 177 -1.97 -11.29 0.87
N GLU A 178 -2.38 -10.57 -0.17
CA GLU A 178 -1.47 -9.86 -1.08
C GLU A 178 -0.46 -9.01 -0.32
N SER A 179 -0.96 -8.15 0.58
CA SER A 179 -0.14 -7.17 1.30
C SER A 179 0.76 -7.81 2.36
N VAL A 180 0.29 -8.84 3.06
CA VAL A 180 1.11 -9.62 4.01
C VAL A 180 2.25 -10.34 3.28
N LEU A 181 1.98 -10.97 2.15
CA LEU A 181 3.02 -11.63 1.33
C LEU A 181 4.03 -10.60 0.81
N CYS A 182 3.55 -9.47 0.28
CA CYS A 182 4.39 -8.39 -0.22
C CYS A 182 5.31 -7.84 0.88
N THR A 183 4.76 -7.54 2.05
CA THR A 183 5.49 -7.05 3.22
C THR A 183 6.50 -8.09 3.73
N GLY A 184 6.10 -9.35 3.84
CA GLY A 184 6.96 -10.44 4.28
C GLY A 184 8.16 -10.66 3.35
N PHE A 185 7.93 -10.66 2.03
CA PHE A 185 9.02 -10.77 1.05
C PHE A 185 9.91 -9.53 1.03
N ALA A 186 9.36 -8.31 1.20
CA ALA A 186 10.13 -7.09 1.28
C ALA A 186 11.05 -7.08 2.52
N PHE A 187 10.54 -7.47 3.68
CA PHE A 187 11.34 -7.58 4.90
C PHE A 187 12.42 -8.66 4.81
N ARG A 188 12.11 -9.80 4.22
CA ARG A 188 13.10 -10.85 3.94
C ARG A 188 14.20 -10.37 3.01
N ALA A 189 13.85 -9.61 1.96
CA ALA A 189 14.81 -9.04 1.03
C ALA A 189 15.70 -7.96 1.67
N LEU A 190 15.21 -7.24 2.69
CA LEU A 190 15.98 -6.29 3.48
C LEU A 190 17.03 -6.98 4.36
N GLY A 191 16.82 -8.26 4.72
CA GLY A 191 17.76 -9.08 5.48
C GLY A 191 17.93 -8.71 6.95
N ARG A 192 17.16 -7.77 7.51
CA ARG A 192 17.22 -7.28 8.89
C ARG A 192 15.89 -6.67 9.34
N ASN A 193 15.79 -6.39 10.66
CA ASN A 193 14.63 -5.73 11.25
C ASN A 193 14.40 -4.35 10.58
N PRO A 194 13.22 -4.09 9.99
CA PRO A 194 12.88 -2.84 9.32
C PRO A 194 12.70 -1.66 10.29
N PHE A 195 12.54 -1.92 11.57
CA PHE A 195 12.32 -0.90 12.62
C PHE A 195 13.61 -0.46 13.33
N VAL A 196 14.78 -0.75 12.78
CA VAL A 196 16.07 -0.29 13.34
C VAL A 196 16.14 1.23 13.26
N GLY A 197 16.30 1.88 14.41
CA GLY A 197 16.38 3.35 14.53
C GLY A 197 15.07 4.02 14.94
N PHE A 198 13.96 3.28 15.09
CA PHE A 198 12.73 3.85 15.61
C PHE A 198 12.92 4.22 17.11
N GLY A 199 12.91 5.52 17.40
CA GLY A 199 13.03 6.09 18.74
C GLY A 199 12.32 7.44 18.82
N TYR A 200 11.86 7.84 20.01
CA TYR A 200 11.06 9.07 20.20
C TYR A 200 11.80 10.33 19.74
N ASP A 201 13.07 10.46 20.08
CA ASP A 201 13.88 11.64 19.72
C ASP A 201 14.07 11.76 18.20
N ASN A 202 14.27 10.63 17.53
CA ASN A 202 14.43 10.58 16.07
C ASN A 202 13.13 10.93 15.35
N VAL A 203 11.97 10.49 15.88
CA VAL A 203 10.64 10.82 15.31
C VAL A 203 10.33 12.31 15.44
N ARG A 204 10.72 12.95 16.56
CA ARG A 204 10.57 14.39 16.74
C ARG A 204 11.38 15.18 15.72
N ASP A 205 12.64 14.80 15.52
CA ASP A 205 13.52 15.45 14.53
C ASP A 205 12.99 15.24 13.10
N LEU A 206 12.45 14.06 12.82
CA LEU A 206 11.80 13.76 11.54
C LEU A 206 10.57 14.64 11.32
N ALA A 207 9.70 14.80 12.32
CA ALA A 207 8.52 15.65 12.25
C ALA A 207 8.86 17.13 11.96
N VAL A 208 9.94 17.64 12.55
CA VAL A 208 10.44 19.00 12.27
C VAL A 208 10.94 19.14 10.83
N LYS A 209 11.68 18.15 10.33
CA LYS A 209 12.17 18.12 8.94
C LYS A 209 11.05 17.98 7.92
N MET A 210 9.94 17.32 8.29
CA MET A 210 8.78 17.10 7.43
C MET A 210 7.83 18.29 7.33
N LYS A 211 8.01 19.34 8.14
CA LYS A 211 7.14 20.53 8.09
C LYS A 211 7.02 21.12 6.68
N SER A 212 8.07 21.01 5.87
CA SER A 212 8.04 21.37 4.44
C SER A 212 7.34 20.34 3.54
N GLY A 213 7.27 19.06 3.94
CA GLY A 213 6.60 17.99 3.21
C GLY A 213 5.07 18.00 3.36
N PHE A 214 4.56 18.58 4.44
CA PHE A 214 3.12 18.61 4.73
C PHE A 214 2.29 19.36 3.64
N ILE A 215 2.89 20.36 2.99
CA ILE A 215 2.27 21.07 1.85
C ILE A 215 2.06 20.13 0.67
N PHE A 216 3.02 19.25 0.39
CA PHE A 216 2.88 18.23 -0.68
C PHE A 216 1.78 17.20 -0.37
N THR A 217 1.57 16.88 0.89
CA THR A 217 0.49 15.98 1.33
C THR A 217 -0.88 16.59 1.08
N ILE A 218 -1.06 17.87 1.42
CA ILE A 218 -2.31 18.58 1.14
C ILE A 218 -2.56 18.65 -0.37
N LEU A 219 -1.55 18.97 -1.17
CA LEU A 219 -1.65 18.99 -2.63
C LEU A 219 -1.99 17.59 -3.21
N ALA A 220 -1.37 16.53 -2.71
CA ALA A 220 -1.65 15.15 -3.11
C ALA A 220 -3.08 14.72 -2.73
N ALA A 221 -3.54 15.08 -1.52
CA ALA A 221 -4.91 14.84 -1.08
C ALA A 221 -5.92 15.60 -1.96
N CYS A 222 -5.67 16.88 -2.25
CA CYS A 222 -6.51 17.68 -3.15
C CYS A 222 -6.56 17.08 -4.56
N ALA A 223 -5.42 16.62 -5.11
CA ALA A 223 -5.35 15.98 -6.41
C ALA A 223 -6.13 14.65 -6.45
N LEU A 224 -6.07 13.85 -5.38
CA LEU A 224 -6.86 12.62 -5.25
C LEU A 224 -8.37 12.90 -5.18
N PHE A 225 -8.78 13.91 -4.43
CA PHE A 225 -10.17 14.35 -4.41
C PHE A 225 -10.63 14.84 -5.79
N TYR A 226 -9.82 15.65 -6.46
CA TYR A 226 -10.14 16.16 -7.80
C TYR A 226 -10.29 15.03 -8.83
N ASN A 227 -9.40 14.05 -8.84
CA ASN A 227 -9.44 12.90 -9.76
C ASN A 227 -10.56 11.90 -9.46
N LYS A 228 -11.16 11.93 -8.26
CA LYS A 228 -12.27 11.04 -7.90
C LYS A 228 -13.66 11.68 -8.07
N ILE A 229 -13.72 13.00 -8.22
CA ILE A 229 -14.98 13.76 -8.40
C ILE A 229 -15.32 13.92 -9.90
N ASN A 230 -14.33 13.84 -10.78
CA ASN A 230 -14.49 13.77 -12.23
C ASN A 230 -14.48 12.32 -12.72
#